data_1c1915fce664e82c2c6ec927291593a6
#
_entry.id   1c1915fce664e82c2c6ec927291593a6
#
_cell.length_a   1.000
_cell.length_b   1.000
_cell.length_c   1.000
_cell.angle_alpha   90.00
_cell.angle_beta   90.00
_cell.angle_gamma   90.00
#
_symmetry.space_group_name_H-M   'P 1'
#
loop_
_entity.id
_entity.type
_entity.pdbx_description
1 polymer ?
#
loop_
_entity_poly.entity_id
_entity_poly.type
_entity_poly.pdbx_seq_one_letter_code
_entity_poly.pdbx_strand_id
1 'polypeptide(L)'
;MLEYKSFFFLLAVQLISISASSQETYKGPSQCGDMEVWDYSTGMCSPRAMSEMPMSMVMLHGNAFFVQTYEERPRGRDAFSIPNMLMFDVGKSVKNHYFNVDVMATVEKWTYPKDGYPELLQIGEKNEDDEPYIDAQHPHSSPIMGLTLSDTISLGDDRDYLKIFFAPRGQSTDGPVAFMHRVTGMVNPDAPLGHHIGQDVGHITSTVLGVSWAVGRATIEASAFNGTEPHPTAVDLPLGPLNSYAGRFIYRTSDRSYLMGSAAYVKEPEPDEPTLDHIWRYSASFYNEHVINEGWRFYNTFIYGLVNFYDNTGALNSFSEEFLFTSNWHNIWGRIEYLQRTSSELDILSATPFEPHWVTALTVGYTYNLLKWKDGKFGLGASLTKDFLPTDFRDSYGGDPLSGKIFLQLEGMKMWNFSSARSEMPKMNEHSH
;
A
#
# COMPACT_ATOMS: atom_id res chain seq x y z
N MET A 1 -4.27 -28.36 -16.16
CA MET A 1 -2.86 -28.57 -16.57
C MET A 1 -2.32 -27.50 -17.55
N LEU A 2 -3.20 -26.70 -18.20
CA LEU A 2 -2.81 -25.55 -19.05
C LEU A 2 -2.62 -24.25 -18.24
N GLU A 3 -3.30 -24.09 -17.09
CA GLU A 3 -3.31 -22.87 -16.26
C GLU A 3 -1.96 -22.57 -15.61
N TYR A 4 -1.18 -23.58 -15.22
CA TYR A 4 0.14 -23.40 -14.61
C TYR A 4 1.23 -22.89 -15.57
N LYS A 5 1.11 -23.15 -16.87
CA LYS A 5 2.14 -22.76 -17.84
C LYS A 5 2.17 -21.25 -18.14
N SER A 6 1.01 -20.58 -18.11
CA SER A 6 0.91 -19.14 -18.35
C SER A 6 1.45 -18.32 -17.18
N PHE A 7 1.28 -18.82 -15.96
CA PHE A 7 1.77 -18.18 -14.75
C PHE A 7 3.29 -18.21 -14.64
N PHE A 8 3.91 -19.36 -14.96
CA PHE A 8 5.37 -19.48 -15.00
C PHE A 8 6.02 -18.64 -16.12
N PHE A 9 5.30 -18.39 -17.21
CA PHE A 9 5.81 -17.55 -18.30
C PHE A 9 5.86 -16.06 -17.89
N LEU A 10 4.88 -15.55 -17.17
CA LEU A 10 4.89 -14.18 -16.61
C LEU A 10 6.01 -14.01 -15.57
N LEU A 11 6.20 -14.98 -14.69
CA LEU A 11 7.29 -14.99 -13.72
C LEU A 11 8.67 -15.05 -14.38
N ALA A 12 8.83 -15.81 -15.48
CA ALA A 12 10.08 -15.93 -16.23
C ALA A 12 10.43 -14.63 -16.99
N VAL A 13 9.45 -13.88 -17.47
CA VAL A 13 9.67 -12.59 -18.14
C VAL A 13 10.17 -11.54 -17.15
N GLN A 14 9.73 -11.60 -15.89
CA GLN A 14 10.21 -10.69 -14.84
C GLN A 14 11.66 -10.98 -14.42
N LEU A 15 12.07 -12.24 -14.38
CA LEU A 15 13.43 -12.64 -14.02
C LEU A 15 14.50 -12.26 -15.09
N ILE A 16 14.09 -12.05 -16.35
CA ILE A 16 14.99 -11.68 -17.45
C ILE A 16 15.35 -10.17 -17.39
N SER A 17 14.58 -9.33 -16.73
CA SER A 17 14.87 -7.90 -16.57
C SER A 17 15.95 -7.56 -15.52
N ILE A 18 16.54 -8.55 -14.85
CA ILE A 18 17.56 -8.36 -13.80
C ILE A 18 18.97 -8.09 -14.35
N SER A 19 19.21 -8.14 -15.65
CA SER A 19 20.56 -8.03 -16.22
C SER A 19 20.92 -6.62 -16.69
N ALA A 20 21.97 -6.10 -16.05
CA ALA A 20 22.87 -5.03 -16.44
C ALA A 20 22.37 -3.58 -16.27
N SER A 21 22.70 -2.97 -15.15
CA SER A 21 22.82 -1.51 -15.08
C SER A 21 24.23 -1.09 -14.66
N SER A 22 24.77 -0.16 -15.42
CA SER A 22 25.99 0.59 -15.14
C SER A 22 25.90 1.35 -13.83
N GLN A 23 27.02 1.50 -13.14
CA GLN A 23 27.17 2.29 -11.92
C GLN A 23 26.90 3.80 -12.18
N GLU A 24 25.65 4.20 -12.19
CA GLU A 24 25.31 5.60 -11.96
C GLU A 24 25.03 5.80 -10.47
N THR A 25 25.47 6.94 -9.92
CA THR A 25 25.18 7.34 -8.54
C THR A 25 23.67 7.42 -8.34
N TYR A 26 23.14 6.49 -7.60
CA TYR A 26 21.70 6.29 -7.40
C TYR A 26 21.07 7.41 -6.58
N LYS A 27 19.99 7.97 -7.10
CA LYS A 27 19.17 9.00 -6.46
C LYS A 27 17.79 8.51 -5.99
N GLY A 28 17.54 7.22 -5.92
CA GLY A 28 16.21 6.65 -5.64
C GLY A 28 15.35 6.50 -6.89
N PRO A 29 14.13 5.93 -6.78
CA PRO A 29 13.14 6.03 -7.85
C PRO A 29 12.98 7.49 -8.24
N SER A 30 12.72 7.73 -9.52
CA SER A 30 12.63 9.07 -10.11
C SER A 30 11.62 10.04 -9.48
N GLN A 31 10.92 9.58 -8.45
CA GLN A 31 9.93 10.32 -7.66
C GLN A 31 10.55 11.13 -6.53
N CYS A 32 11.69 10.67 -5.99
CA CYS A 32 12.34 11.34 -4.88
C CYS A 32 13.22 12.50 -5.36
N GLY A 33 13.21 13.61 -4.63
CA GLY A 33 14.06 14.75 -4.85
C GLY A 33 15.52 14.48 -4.46
N ASP A 34 16.42 15.44 -4.76
CA ASP A 34 17.85 15.30 -4.50
C ASP A 34 18.20 15.14 -3.00
N MET A 35 17.30 15.56 -2.11
CA MET A 35 17.47 15.53 -0.64
C MET A 35 16.66 14.38 0.01
N GLU A 36 16.14 13.47 -0.79
CA GLU A 36 15.26 12.39 -0.34
C GLU A 36 15.86 11.02 -0.67
N VAL A 37 15.44 10.04 0.11
CA VAL A 37 15.74 8.63 -0.09
C VAL A 37 14.43 7.88 -0.13
N TRP A 38 14.31 6.93 -1.05
CA TRP A 38 13.16 6.05 -1.08
C TRP A 38 13.15 5.11 0.13
N ASP A 39 12.11 5.19 0.95
CA ASP A 39 11.83 4.23 2.00
C ASP A 39 11.08 3.04 1.40
N TYR A 40 11.77 1.92 1.26
CA TYR A 40 11.21 0.69 0.68
C TYR A 40 10.12 0.06 1.54
N SER A 41 10.09 0.38 2.83
CA SER A 41 9.11 -0.17 3.76
C SER A 41 7.75 0.51 3.66
N THR A 42 7.75 1.80 3.40
CA THR A 42 6.55 2.62 3.29
C THR A 42 6.14 2.92 1.85
N GLY A 43 7.05 2.71 0.89
CA GLY A 43 6.83 3.07 -0.51
C GLY A 43 6.81 4.58 -0.76
N MET A 44 7.46 5.36 0.07
CA MET A 44 7.48 6.82 0.02
C MET A 44 8.90 7.38 0.01
N CYS A 45 9.03 8.63 -0.45
CA CYS A 45 10.27 9.37 -0.30
C CYS A 45 10.39 9.88 1.14
N SER A 46 11.48 9.54 1.79
CA SER A 46 11.86 10.03 3.12
C SER A 46 13.09 10.94 3.02
N PRO A 47 13.24 11.91 3.91
CA PRO A 47 14.43 12.76 3.90
C PRO A 47 15.70 11.94 4.07
N ARG A 48 16.74 12.30 3.33
CA ARG A 48 18.06 11.75 3.53
C ARG A 48 18.58 12.22 4.89
N ALA A 49 18.88 11.29 5.80
CA ALA A 49 19.54 11.60 7.05
C ALA A 49 20.99 12.02 6.76
N MET A 50 21.22 13.31 6.56
CA MET A 50 22.57 13.84 6.36
C MET A 50 23.19 14.13 7.72
N SER A 51 24.29 13.48 8.05
CA SER A 51 25.01 13.60 9.31
C SER A 51 25.57 14.99 9.58
N GLU A 52 25.54 15.90 8.63
CA GLU A 52 26.24 17.22 8.73
C GLU A 52 25.35 18.46 8.61
N MET A 53 24.04 18.32 8.26
CA MET A 53 23.14 19.48 8.18
C MET A 53 21.91 19.32 9.06
N PRO A 54 21.70 20.22 10.05
CA PRO A 54 20.44 20.23 10.79
C PRO A 54 19.31 20.65 9.84
N MET A 55 18.52 19.69 9.39
CA MET A 55 17.37 19.90 8.54
C MET A 55 16.10 19.68 9.34
N SER A 56 15.17 20.62 9.23
CA SER A 56 13.78 20.41 9.64
C SER A 56 12.94 20.35 8.38
N MET A 57 12.05 19.39 8.30
CA MET A 57 11.19 19.17 7.16
C MET A 57 9.73 19.13 7.58
N VAL A 58 8.88 19.63 6.71
CA VAL A 58 7.43 19.40 6.75
C VAL A 58 7.01 18.91 5.37
N MET A 59 6.27 17.82 5.31
CA MET A 59 5.69 17.28 4.08
C MET A 59 4.18 17.18 4.22
N LEU A 60 3.48 17.53 3.15
CA LEU A 60 2.05 17.29 2.98
C LEU A 60 1.88 16.50 1.69
N HIS A 61 1.26 15.34 1.78
CA HIS A 61 0.92 14.50 0.63
C HIS A 61 -0.56 14.14 0.70
N GLY A 62 -1.25 14.14 -0.44
CA GLY A 62 -2.65 13.74 -0.52
C GLY A 62 -3.01 13.15 -1.87
N ASN A 63 -3.92 12.19 -1.84
CA ASN A 63 -4.55 11.59 -3.02
C ASN A 63 -6.04 11.42 -2.73
N ALA A 64 -6.89 11.84 -3.67
CA ALA A 64 -8.34 11.70 -3.58
C ALA A 64 -8.93 11.41 -4.94
N PHE A 65 -9.83 10.44 -4.97
CA PHE A 65 -10.61 10.08 -6.15
C PHE A 65 -12.07 10.45 -5.93
N PHE A 66 -12.68 11.11 -6.90
CA PHE A 66 -14.13 11.37 -6.95
C PHE A 66 -14.70 10.40 -7.97
N VAL A 67 -15.23 9.27 -7.51
CA VAL A 67 -15.54 8.11 -8.34
C VAL A 67 -17.03 7.91 -8.48
N GLN A 68 -17.50 7.76 -9.72
CA GLN A 68 -18.79 7.17 -10.02
C GLN A 68 -18.56 5.74 -10.49
N THR A 69 -19.04 4.77 -9.71
CA THR A 69 -18.98 3.34 -9.99
C THR A 69 -20.26 2.88 -10.66
N TYR A 70 -20.13 1.94 -11.60
CA TYR A 70 -21.20 1.21 -12.29
C TYR A 70 -20.84 -0.27 -12.29
N GLU A 71 -21.66 -1.11 -11.66
CA GLU A 71 -21.42 -2.55 -11.56
C GLU A 71 -22.59 -3.35 -12.11
N GLU A 72 -22.26 -4.47 -12.75
CA GLU A 72 -23.27 -5.37 -13.34
C GLU A 72 -24.10 -6.07 -12.25
N ARG A 73 -25.42 -6.12 -12.47
CA ARG A 73 -26.39 -6.79 -11.59
C ARG A 73 -26.30 -8.33 -11.76
N PRO A 74 -26.72 -9.15 -10.75
CA PRO A 74 -27.60 -8.77 -9.63
C PRO A 74 -26.89 -8.24 -8.38
N ARG A 75 -25.59 -8.50 -8.15
CA ARG A 75 -24.90 -8.12 -6.92
C ARG A 75 -24.28 -6.72 -7.00
N GLY A 76 -23.95 -6.26 -8.20
CA GLY A 76 -23.34 -4.96 -8.42
C GLY A 76 -24.22 -3.79 -8.01
N ARG A 77 -23.59 -2.67 -7.65
CA ARG A 77 -24.22 -1.42 -7.21
C ARG A 77 -23.62 -0.24 -7.95
N ASP A 78 -24.43 0.80 -8.13
CA ASP A 78 -23.97 2.07 -8.64
C ASP A 78 -23.86 3.05 -7.48
N ALA A 79 -22.70 3.70 -7.30
CA ALA A 79 -22.54 4.68 -6.23
C ALA A 79 -21.48 5.72 -6.58
N PHE A 80 -21.61 6.87 -5.97
CA PHE A 80 -20.55 7.87 -5.90
C PHE A 80 -19.82 7.76 -4.57
N SER A 81 -18.49 7.77 -4.63
CA SER A 81 -17.62 7.63 -3.45
C SER A 81 -16.36 8.48 -3.60
N ILE A 82 -15.68 8.76 -2.50
CA ILE A 82 -14.42 9.51 -2.51
C ILE A 82 -13.36 8.75 -1.70
N PRO A 83 -12.70 7.72 -2.27
CA PRO A 83 -11.48 7.18 -1.69
C PRO A 83 -10.42 8.27 -1.55
N ASN A 84 -9.85 8.40 -0.36
CA ASN A 84 -8.93 9.50 -0.10
C ASN A 84 -7.93 9.21 1.02
N MET A 85 -6.78 9.87 0.93
CA MET A 85 -5.73 9.84 1.93
C MET A 85 -5.06 11.20 2.00
N LEU A 86 -4.74 11.66 3.20
CA LEU A 86 -3.93 12.83 3.47
C LEU A 86 -2.84 12.47 4.48
N MET A 87 -1.59 12.77 4.14
CA MET A 87 -0.45 12.55 5.02
C MET A 87 0.22 13.88 5.38
N PHE A 88 0.67 13.95 6.60
CA PHE A 88 1.41 15.08 7.14
C PHE A 88 2.60 14.57 7.93
N ASP A 89 3.80 14.91 7.48
CA ASP A 89 5.08 14.56 8.11
C ASP A 89 5.77 15.78 8.65
N VAL A 90 6.34 15.65 9.84
CA VAL A 90 7.23 16.64 10.44
C VAL A 90 8.46 15.94 10.97
N GLY A 91 9.61 16.30 10.42
CA GLY A 91 10.87 15.70 10.80
C GLY A 91 11.97 16.71 11.12
N LYS A 92 12.91 16.28 11.96
CA LYS A 92 14.07 17.09 12.36
C LYS A 92 15.31 16.22 12.53
N SER A 93 16.39 16.60 11.83
CA SER A 93 17.70 16.00 12.03
C SER A 93 18.44 16.67 13.19
N VAL A 94 19.02 15.86 14.07
CA VAL A 94 19.89 16.28 15.17
C VAL A 94 21.09 15.33 15.21
N LYS A 95 22.23 15.76 14.75
CA LYS A 95 23.42 14.91 14.54
C LYS A 95 23.09 13.77 13.57
N ASN A 96 23.32 12.52 13.98
CA ASN A 96 23.00 11.32 13.19
C ASN A 96 21.59 10.77 13.45
N HIS A 97 20.73 11.48 14.16
CA HIS A 97 19.33 11.13 14.42
C HIS A 97 18.40 11.94 13.53
N TYR A 98 17.35 11.29 13.04
CA TYR A 98 16.22 11.92 12.39
C TYR A 98 14.93 11.53 13.12
N PHE A 99 14.39 12.49 13.87
CA PHE A 99 13.11 12.36 14.56
C PHE A 99 11.99 12.73 13.61
N ASN A 100 11.00 11.88 13.50
CA ASN A 100 9.84 12.12 12.64
C ASN A 100 8.53 11.85 13.36
N VAL A 101 7.52 12.64 13.01
CA VAL A 101 6.11 12.44 13.33
C VAL A 101 5.37 12.38 12.01
N ASP A 102 4.74 11.26 11.76
CA ASP A 102 3.89 11.01 10.61
C ASP A 102 2.43 10.88 11.04
N VAL A 103 1.54 11.56 10.33
CA VAL A 103 0.10 11.48 10.51
C VAL A 103 -0.55 11.17 9.18
N MET A 104 -1.32 10.10 9.12
CA MET A 104 -2.15 9.74 7.98
C MET A 104 -3.62 9.87 8.34
N ALA A 105 -4.40 10.53 7.51
CA ALA A 105 -5.81 10.82 7.74
C ALA A 105 -6.67 10.52 6.51
N THR A 106 -7.95 10.22 6.75
CA THR A 106 -8.97 10.01 5.71
C THR A 106 -10.33 10.56 6.15
N VAL A 107 -11.21 10.79 5.17
CA VAL A 107 -12.62 11.13 5.40
C VAL A 107 -13.57 10.10 4.78
N GLU A 108 -13.09 8.91 4.46
CA GLU A 108 -13.86 7.84 3.80
C GLU A 108 -15.13 7.45 4.56
N LYS A 109 -15.09 7.42 5.89
CA LYS A 109 -16.27 7.18 6.74
C LYS A 109 -17.49 8.05 6.36
N TRP A 110 -17.24 9.27 5.85
CA TRP A 110 -18.30 10.23 5.48
C TRP A 110 -18.50 10.38 3.98
N THR A 111 -17.66 9.74 3.18
CA THR A 111 -17.65 9.85 1.72
C THR A 111 -17.93 8.54 0.99
N TYR A 112 -17.95 7.44 1.72
CA TYR A 112 -18.46 6.16 1.22
C TYR A 112 -19.96 6.02 1.50
N PRO A 113 -20.71 5.30 0.64
CA PRO A 113 -22.04 4.83 0.97
C PRO A 113 -22.05 4.01 2.26
N LYS A 114 -23.20 3.90 2.93
CA LYS A 114 -23.35 3.10 4.15
C LYS A 114 -22.93 1.63 3.94
N ASP A 115 -23.21 1.08 2.76
CA ASP A 115 -22.87 -0.29 2.38
C ASP A 115 -21.45 -0.43 1.82
N GLY A 116 -20.59 0.57 1.99
CA GLY A 116 -19.22 0.60 1.51
C GLY A 116 -19.06 1.10 0.07
N TYR A 117 -17.82 1.20 -0.36
CA TYR A 117 -17.45 1.54 -1.73
C TYR A 117 -17.63 0.32 -2.63
N PRO A 118 -18.47 0.38 -3.69
CA PRO A 118 -18.79 -0.79 -4.51
C PRO A 118 -17.55 -1.35 -5.21
N GLU A 119 -17.30 -2.63 -4.96
CA GLU A 119 -16.23 -3.41 -5.58
C GLU A 119 -16.59 -4.89 -5.47
N LEU A 120 -17.02 -5.49 -6.59
CA LEU A 120 -17.43 -6.89 -6.63
C LEU A 120 -16.31 -7.82 -6.13
N LEU A 121 -16.67 -8.88 -5.41
CA LEU A 121 -15.76 -9.84 -4.77
C LEU A 121 -14.92 -9.31 -3.61
N GLN A 122 -15.01 -8.01 -3.30
CA GLN A 122 -14.37 -7.46 -2.10
C GLN A 122 -15.16 -7.85 -0.86
N ILE A 123 -14.43 -8.09 0.22
CA ILE A 123 -14.96 -8.37 1.54
C ILE A 123 -14.35 -7.43 2.56
N GLY A 124 -15.04 -7.20 3.66
CA GLY A 124 -14.56 -6.40 4.77
C GLY A 124 -15.29 -6.77 6.07
N GLU A 125 -14.95 -6.09 7.14
CA GLU A 125 -15.58 -6.21 8.44
C GLU A 125 -17.04 -5.72 8.38
N LYS A 126 -17.68 -5.61 9.53
CA LYS A 126 -19.07 -5.19 9.63
C LYS A 126 -19.25 -3.68 9.72
N ASN A 127 -20.41 -3.21 9.24
CA ASN A 127 -20.84 -1.84 9.35
C ASN A 127 -21.51 -1.54 10.72
N GLU A 128 -22.05 -0.32 10.90
CA GLU A 128 -22.71 0.11 12.14
C GLU A 128 -24.00 -0.67 12.47
N ASP A 129 -24.58 -1.38 11.49
CA ASP A 129 -25.78 -2.21 11.66
C ASP A 129 -25.43 -3.70 11.86
N ASP A 130 -24.17 -4.03 12.09
CA ASP A 130 -23.65 -5.41 12.21
C ASP A 130 -23.78 -6.24 10.91
N GLU A 131 -23.88 -5.58 9.74
CA GLU A 131 -23.93 -6.21 8.43
C GLU A 131 -22.53 -6.22 7.81
N PRO A 132 -22.05 -7.35 7.25
CA PRO A 132 -20.72 -7.44 6.64
C PRO A 132 -20.66 -6.62 5.34
N TYR A 133 -19.51 -6.00 5.08
CA TYR A 133 -19.19 -5.43 3.78
C TYR A 133 -18.90 -6.56 2.79
N ILE A 134 -19.84 -6.84 1.90
CA ILE A 134 -19.71 -7.83 0.84
C ILE A 134 -19.92 -7.15 -0.51
N ASP A 135 -19.07 -7.48 -1.49
CA ASP A 135 -18.98 -6.77 -2.77
C ASP A 135 -18.76 -5.26 -2.58
N ALA A 136 -18.00 -4.94 -1.54
CA ALA A 136 -17.69 -3.57 -1.18
C ALA A 136 -16.41 -3.47 -0.36
N GLN A 137 -15.62 -2.45 -0.62
CA GLN A 137 -14.55 -2.03 0.26
C GLN A 137 -15.15 -1.24 1.45
N HIS A 138 -14.78 -1.64 2.67
CA HIS A 138 -15.12 -0.88 3.87
C HIS A 138 -14.33 0.43 3.93
N PRO A 139 -14.83 1.50 4.58
CA PRO A 139 -14.05 2.70 4.82
C PRO A 139 -12.93 2.40 5.82
N HIS A 140 -11.81 3.07 5.68
CA HIS A 140 -10.77 3.02 6.70
C HIS A 140 -11.30 3.54 8.04
N SER A 141 -11.05 2.76 9.09
CA SER A 141 -11.46 3.09 10.44
C SER A 141 -10.75 4.34 10.93
N SER A 142 -11.47 5.23 11.57
CA SER A 142 -10.97 6.48 12.14
C SER A 142 -10.50 7.52 11.09
N PRO A 143 -10.79 8.80 11.31
CA PRO A 143 -10.20 9.88 10.50
C PRO A 143 -8.67 9.88 10.55
N ILE A 144 -8.07 9.32 11.61
CA ILE A 144 -6.63 9.15 11.75
C ILE A 144 -6.30 7.68 11.48
N MET A 145 -5.83 7.40 10.26
CA MET A 145 -5.38 6.08 9.83
C MET A 145 -4.01 5.74 10.40
N GLY A 146 -3.16 6.73 10.65
CA GLY A 146 -1.83 6.55 11.19
C GLY A 146 -1.36 7.75 12.02
N LEU A 147 -0.65 7.44 13.09
CA LEU A 147 0.14 8.38 13.88
C LEU A 147 1.40 7.64 14.32
N THR A 148 2.53 7.95 13.70
CA THR A 148 3.80 7.28 13.95
C THR A 148 4.86 8.25 14.45
N LEU A 149 5.53 7.88 15.51
CA LEU A 149 6.70 8.56 16.05
C LEU A 149 7.93 7.69 15.77
N SER A 150 8.96 8.23 15.15
CA SER A 150 10.17 7.46 14.86
C SER A 150 11.45 8.24 15.09
N ASP A 151 12.52 7.49 15.39
CA ASP A 151 13.90 7.94 15.39
C ASP A 151 14.70 7.06 14.44
N THR A 152 15.26 7.66 13.40
CA THR A 152 16.16 7.01 12.45
C THR A 152 17.58 7.44 12.71
N ILE A 153 18.44 6.49 13.08
CA ILE A 153 19.84 6.69 13.43
C ILE A 153 20.70 6.27 12.24
N SER A 154 21.40 7.23 11.62
CA SER A 154 22.36 6.95 10.54
C SER A 154 23.58 6.22 11.10
N LEU A 155 24.01 5.15 10.43
CA LEU A 155 25.14 4.30 10.82
C LEU A 155 26.43 4.59 10.02
N GLY A 156 26.47 5.72 9.30
CA GLY A 156 27.66 6.22 8.61
C GLY A 156 27.56 6.26 7.10
N ASP A 157 26.98 5.26 6.45
CA ASP A 157 26.58 5.34 5.03
C ASP A 157 25.15 5.90 4.95
N ASP A 158 24.84 6.67 3.91
CA ASP A 158 23.51 7.27 3.70
C ASP A 158 22.37 6.23 3.65
N ARG A 159 22.71 4.97 3.48
CA ARG A 159 21.78 3.86 3.33
C ARG A 159 21.72 2.93 4.53
N ASP A 160 22.69 3.06 5.43
CA ASP A 160 22.79 2.23 6.63
C ASP A 160 22.16 2.97 7.80
N TYR A 161 21.09 2.41 8.34
CA TYR A 161 20.38 3.04 9.45
C TYR A 161 19.77 2.01 10.40
N LEU A 162 19.49 2.47 11.61
CA LEU A 162 18.61 1.84 12.57
C LEU A 162 17.43 2.77 12.83
N LYS A 163 16.20 2.33 12.55
CA LYS A 163 14.97 3.07 12.84
C LYS A 163 14.21 2.37 13.96
N ILE A 164 13.79 3.11 14.96
CA ILE A 164 12.89 2.66 16.03
C ILE A 164 11.62 3.49 15.90
N PHE A 165 10.46 2.84 15.97
CA PHE A 165 9.19 3.54 15.83
C PHE A 165 8.13 3.01 16.78
N PHE A 166 7.25 3.92 17.17
CA PHE A 166 6.04 3.64 17.93
C PHE A 166 4.86 4.32 17.26
N ALA A 167 3.76 3.58 17.11
CA ALA A 167 2.53 4.12 16.57
C ALA A 167 1.33 3.70 17.45
N PRO A 168 0.61 4.66 18.05
CA PRO A 168 -0.72 4.36 18.60
C PRO A 168 -1.67 3.75 17.58
N ARG A 169 -1.58 4.22 16.33
CA ARG A 169 -2.19 3.68 15.13
C ARG A 169 -1.19 3.82 14.00
N GLY A 170 -0.95 2.78 13.21
CA GLY A 170 -0.03 2.87 12.09
C GLY A 170 0.28 1.52 11.45
N GLN A 171 1.33 1.48 10.66
CA GLN A 171 1.73 0.30 9.93
C GLN A 171 2.64 -0.60 10.78
N SER A 172 2.27 -1.88 10.90
CA SER A 172 3.17 -2.93 11.39
C SER A 172 4.16 -3.36 10.28
N THR A 173 5.08 -4.26 10.60
CA THR A 173 6.00 -4.84 9.59
C THR A 173 5.41 -6.09 8.92
N ASP A 174 4.09 -6.18 8.86
CA ASP A 174 3.33 -7.21 8.18
C ASP A 174 2.95 -6.76 6.77
N GLY A 175 3.02 -7.69 5.81
CA GLY A 175 2.58 -7.45 4.44
C GLY A 175 3.56 -6.68 3.55
N PRO A 176 3.15 -6.44 2.30
CA PRO A 176 3.85 -5.62 1.33
C PRO A 176 3.66 -4.12 1.64
N VAL A 177 4.17 -3.26 0.76
CA VAL A 177 3.83 -1.83 0.78
C VAL A 177 2.32 -1.67 0.59
N ALA A 178 1.68 -0.83 1.41
CA ALA A 178 0.25 -0.54 1.32
C ALA A 178 -0.15 -0.04 -0.08
N PHE A 179 -1.32 -0.45 -0.59
CA PHE A 179 -1.71 -0.17 -1.98
C PHE A 179 -1.73 1.33 -2.29
N MET A 180 -2.17 2.14 -1.35
CA MET A 180 -2.25 3.60 -1.50
C MET A 180 -0.87 4.29 -1.57
N HIS A 181 0.20 3.60 -1.19
CA HIS A 181 1.59 4.06 -1.26
C HIS A 181 2.37 3.40 -2.40
N ARG A 182 1.86 2.29 -2.97
CA ARG A 182 2.48 1.69 -4.16
C ARG A 182 2.28 2.59 -5.36
N VAL A 183 3.33 2.86 -6.12
CA VAL A 183 3.27 3.67 -7.35
C VAL A 183 2.25 3.12 -8.34
N THR A 184 2.14 1.79 -8.41
CA THR A 184 1.18 1.06 -9.26
C THR A 184 -0.22 1.05 -8.69
N GLY A 185 -0.37 1.05 -7.36
CA GLY A 185 -1.66 1.02 -6.67
C GLY A 185 -2.32 2.39 -6.54
N MET A 186 -1.55 3.45 -6.26
CA MET A 186 -2.08 4.80 -6.01
C MET A 186 -2.79 5.48 -7.19
N VAL A 187 -2.72 4.89 -8.39
CA VAL A 187 -3.41 5.36 -9.60
C VAL A 187 -4.76 4.68 -9.80
N ASN A 188 -5.04 3.62 -9.05
CA ASN A 188 -6.29 2.89 -9.04
C ASN A 188 -7.14 3.32 -7.84
N PRO A 189 -8.41 3.70 -8.00
CA PRO A 189 -9.29 4.01 -6.87
C PRO A 189 -9.65 2.79 -6.02
N ASP A 190 -9.45 1.56 -6.54
CA ASP A 190 -9.85 0.32 -5.90
C ASP A 190 -8.73 -0.27 -5.05
N ALA A 191 -9.05 -0.75 -3.86
CA ALA A 191 -8.17 -1.61 -3.09
C ALA A 191 -7.93 -2.95 -3.83
N PRO A 192 -6.85 -3.68 -3.55
CA PRO A 192 -6.72 -5.03 -4.08
C PRO A 192 -7.77 -5.96 -3.45
N LEU A 193 -8.37 -6.85 -4.24
CA LEU A 193 -9.30 -7.87 -3.73
C LEU A 193 -8.63 -8.78 -2.70
N GLY A 194 -7.32 -9.02 -2.86
CA GLY A 194 -6.51 -9.77 -1.90
C GLY A 194 -6.14 -8.99 -0.64
N HIS A 195 -6.76 -7.84 -0.35
CA HIS A 195 -6.49 -6.96 0.80
C HIS A 195 -6.36 -7.78 2.08
N HIS A 196 -7.39 -8.53 2.47
CA HIS A 196 -7.38 -9.39 3.66
C HIS A 196 -6.61 -10.71 3.48
N ILE A 197 -6.09 -11.01 2.28
CA ILE A 197 -5.32 -12.22 2.00
C ILE A 197 -3.84 -11.87 1.79
N GLY A 198 -3.23 -11.21 2.80
CA GLY A 198 -1.80 -10.93 2.83
C GLY A 198 -1.28 -9.90 1.83
N GLN A 199 -2.17 -9.12 1.17
CA GLN A 199 -1.74 -8.10 0.21
C GLN A 199 -1.68 -6.68 0.79
N ASP A 200 -2.32 -6.41 1.94
CA ASP A 200 -2.31 -5.06 2.52
C ASP A 200 -2.80 -4.92 3.99
N VAL A 201 -2.96 -5.95 4.73
CA VAL A 201 -3.67 -5.94 6.03
C VAL A 201 -2.94 -5.18 7.14
N GLY A 202 -1.63 -5.02 7.05
CA GLY A 202 -0.81 -4.44 8.12
C GLY A 202 -0.72 -2.92 8.16
N HIS A 203 -1.42 -2.19 7.28
CA HIS A 203 -1.22 -0.74 7.14
C HIS A 203 -1.99 0.10 8.18
N ILE A 204 -3.05 -0.45 8.78
CA ILE A 204 -3.78 0.18 9.89
C ILE A 204 -3.84 -0.78 11.06
N THR A 205 -2.91 -0.64 11.99
CA THR A 205 -2.76 -1.50 13.15
C THR A 205 -2.71 -0.66 14.42
N SER A 206 -3.34 -1.13 15.49
CA SER A 206 -3.30 -0.44 16.77
C SER A 206 -2.04 -0.79 17.54
N THR A 207 -1.48 0.18 18.25
CA THR A 207 -0.35 0.01 19.20
C THR A 207 0.81 -0.79 18.59
N VAL A 208 1.56 -0.16 17.70
CA VAL A 208 2.73 -0.78 17.06
C VAL A 208 4.02 -0.30 17.73
N LEU A 209 4.92 -1.23 18.03
CA LEU A 209 6.31 -0.95 18.39
C LEU A 209 7.20 -1.72 17.41
N GLY A 210 8.09 -1.05 16.72
CA GLY A 210 8.89 -1.69 15.70
C GLY A 210 10.31 -1.16 15.57
N VAL A 211 11.11 -1.95 14.87
CA VAL A 211 12.50 -1.65 14.54
C VAL A 211 12.76 -2.02 13.09
N SER A 212 13.57 -1.21 12.41
CA SER A 212 14.06 -1.47 11.05
C SER A 212 15.57 -1.25 11.03
N TRP A 213 16.31 -2.22 10.52
CA TRP A 213 17.77 -2.16 10.39
C TRP A 213 18.16 -2.38 8.93
N ALA A 214 18.73 -1.35 8.33
CA ALA A 214 19.21 -1.37 6.96
C ALA A 214 20.73 -1.37 6.91
N VAL A 215 21.29 -2.30 6.13
CA VAL A 215 22.74 -2.40 5.85
C VAL A 215 22.95 -2.80 4.38
N GLY A 216 23.69 -1.97 3.66
CA GLY A 216 23.95 -2.19 2.25
C GLY A 216 22.67 -2.31 1.42
N ARG A 217 22.39 -3.49 0.90
CA ARG A 217 21.18 -3.78 0.08
C ARG A 217 20.03 -4.43 0.85
N ALA A 218 20.25 -4.80 2.10
CA ALA A 218 19.29 -5.54 2.91
C ALA A 218 18.68 -4.65 4.00
N THR A 219 17.39 -4.81 4.25
CA THR A 219 16.70 -4.25 5.42
C THR A 219 15.94 -5.37 6.12
N ILE A 220 16.09 -5.46 7.42
CA ILE A 220 15.36 -6.38 8.29
C ILE A 220 14.49 -5.53 9.21
N GLU A 221 13.23 -5.90 9.33
CA GLU A 221 12.28 -5.21 10.15
C GLU A 221 11.55 -6.19 11.06
N ALA A 222 11.18 -5.74 12.25
CA ALA A 222 10.37 -6.49 13.18
C ALA A 222 9.44 -5.56 13.94
N SER A 223 8.24 -6.02 14.26
CA SER A 223 7.29 -5.30 15.10
C SER A 223 6.49 -6.22 16.02
N ALA A 224 6.10 -5.67 17.17
CA ALA A 224 5.06 -6.18 18.02
C ALA A 224 3.88 -5.20 17.95
N PHE A 225 2.66 -5.70 17.89
CA PHE A 225 1.48 -4.88 17.70
C PHE A 225 0.22 -5.51 18.29
N ASN A 226 -0.86 -4.75 18.34
CA ASN A 226 -2.18 -5.30 18.67
C ASN A 226 -2.78 -5.93 17.40
N GLY A 227 -3.12 -7.22 17.47
CA GLY A 227 -3.58 -7.98 16.31
C GLY A 227 -4.98 -7.65 15.85
N THR A 228 -5.82 -7.17 16.77
CA THR A 228 -7.24 -6.89 16.46
C THR A 228 -7.36 -5.71 15.52
N GLU A 229 -8.01 -5.91 14.40
CA GLU A 229 -8.27 -4.88 13.42
C GLU A 229 -9.24 -3.84 13.99
N PRO A 230 -8.98 -2.53 13.77
CA PRO A 230 -9.89 -1.50 14.23
C PRO A 230 -11.20 -1.55 13.44
N HIS A 231 -12.33 -1.53 14.14
CA HIS A 231 -13.64 -1.55 13.51
C HIS A 231 -13.80 -0.41 12.49
N PRO A 232 -14.32 -0.66 11.26
CA PRO A 232 -14.35 0.33 10.15
C PRO A 232 -15.09 1.62 10.47
N THR A 233 -16.05 1.56 11.38
CA THR A 233 -16.87 2.72 11.76
C THR A 233 -16.38 3.45 13.01
N ALA A 234 -15.35 2.90 13.70
CA ALA A 234 -14.76 3.53 14.88
C ALA A 234 -14.05 4.84 14.53
N VAL A 235 -14.17 5.83 15.40
CA VAL A 235 -13.49 7.14 15.27
C VAL A 235 -12.42 7.35 16.34
N ASP A 236 -12.30 6.43 17.27
CA ASP A 236 -11.32 6.44 18.35
C ASP A 236 -10.00 5.80 17.96
N LEU A 237 -8.99 5.95 18.81
CA LEU A 237 -7.66 5.36 18.67
C LEU A 237 -7.37 4.49 19.90
N PRO A 238 -8.05 3.34 20.06
CA PRO A 238 -7.82 2.50 21.23
C PRO A 238 -6.40 1.95 21.22
N LEU A 239 -5.76 1.96 22.39
CA LEU A 239 -4.51 1.25 22.60
C LEU A 239 -4.84 -0.17 23.04
N GLY A 240 -4.26 -1.16 22.33
CA GLY A 240 -4.40 -2.57 22.65
C GLY A 240 -3.10 -3.19 23.15
N PRO A 241 -3.14 -4.43 23.64
CA PRO A 241 -1.96 -5.18 24.04
C PRO A 241 -1.07 -5.53 22.84
N LEU A 242 0.24 -5.59 23.04
CA LEU A 242 1.19 -6.11 22.05
C LEU A 242 1.17 -7.64 22.06
N ASN A 243 0.18 -8.22 21.40
CA ASN A 243 -0.09 -9.68 21.39
C ASN A 243 0.26 -10.36 20.07
N SER A 244 0.67 -9.60 19.07
CA SER A 244 0.96 -10.04 17.71
C SER A 244 2.35 -9.58 17.28
N TYR A 245 2.96 -10.32 16.33
CA TYR A 245 4.33 -10.10 15.93
C TYR A 245 4.49 -10.27 14.42
N ALA A 246 5.30 -9.42 13.80
CA ALA A 246 5.67 -9.56 12.40
C ALA A 246 7.16 -9.33 12.17
N GLY A 247 7.66 -9.96 11.11
CA GLY A 247 8.99 -9.71 10.56
C GLY A 247 8.92 -9.52 9.06
N ARG A 248 9.74 -8.60 8.54
CA ARG A 248 9.83 -8.30 7.11
C ARG A 248 11.28 -8.19 6.69
N PHE A 249 11.57 -8.73 5.52
CA PHE A 249 12.87 -8.64 4.88
C PHE A 249 12.72 -7.96 3.53
N ILE A 250 13.57 -6.96 3.26
CA ILE A 250 13.61 -6.21 2.01
C ILE A 250 15.02 -6.36 1.43
N TYR A 251 15.10 -6.67 0.13
CA TYR A 251 16.37 -6.77 -0.57
C TYR A 251 16.34 -6.00 -1.89
N ARG A 252 17.21 -5.00 -2.02
CA ARG A 252 17.39 -4.22 -3.25
C ARG A 252 18.18 -5.04 -4.25
N THR A 253 17.49 -5.50 -5.31
CA THR A 253 18.12 -6.24 -6.40
C THR A 253 18.88 -5.30 -7.34
N SER A 254 18.37 -4.08 -7.51
CA SER A 254 19.00 -2.98 -8.23
C SER A 254 18.61 -1.65 -7.59
N ASP A 255 19.01 -0.55 -8.19
CA ASP A 255 18.60 0.79 -7.78
C ASP A 255 17.12 1.09 -8.08
N ARG A 256 16.48 0.27 -8.92
CA ARG A 256 15.09 0.46 -9.37
C ARG A 256 14.20 -0.74 -9.11
N SER A 257 14.72 -1.74 -8.42
CA SER A 257 13.96 -2.94 -8.12
C SER A 257 14.33 -3.53 -6.77
N TYR A 258 13.33 -4.07 -6.07
CA TYR A 258 13.52 -4.72 -4.78
C TYR A 258 12.50 -5.84 -4.56
N LEU A 259 12.89 -6.78 -3.72
CA LEU A 259 12.07 -7.86 -3.22
C LEU A 259 11.72 -7.58 -1.77
N MET A 260 10.53 -7.99 -1.36
CA MET A 260 10.09 -7.92 0.03
C MET A 260 9.39 -9.23 0.39
N GLY A 261 9.61 -9.71 1.60
CA GLY A 261 8.89 -10.86 2.16
C GLY A 261 8.58 -10.63 3.62
N SER A 262 7.39 -11.03 4.07
CA SER A 262 6.97 -10.90 5.46
C SER A 262 6.30 -12.16 5.98
N ALA A 263 6.34 -12.31 7.31
CA ALA A 263 5.56 -13.29 8.06
C ALA A 263 5.03 -12.64 9.33
N ALA A 264 3.77 -12.91 9.67
CA ALA A 264 3.12 -12.39 10.87
C ALA A 264 2.29 -13.45 11.57
N TYR A 265 2.38 -13.45 12.90
CA TYR A 265 1.43 -14.09 13.81
C TYR A 265 0.50 -13.02 14.33
N VAL A 266 -0.80 -13.17 14.13
CA VAL A 266 -1.82 -12.19 14.49
C VAL A 266 -2.83 -12.84 15.41
N LYS A 267 -2.93 -12.32 16.61
CA LYS A 267 -3.82 -12.78 17.67
C LYS A 267 -5.14 -12.02 17.59
N GLU A 268 -6.27 -12.75 17.63
CA GLU A 268 -7.61 -12.14 17.63
C GLU A 268 -7.77 -11.11 16.50
N PRO A 269 -7.57 -11.51 15.21
CA PRO A 269 -7.48 -10.56 14.10
C PRO A 269 -8.79 -9.78 13.89
N GLU A 270 -9.94 -10.47 14.02
CA GLU A 270 -11.26 -9.94 13.73
C GLU A 270 -12.03 -9.68 15.02
N PRO A 271 -12.43 -8.43 15.31
CA PRO A 271 -13.18 -8.11 16.52
C PRO A 271 -14.57 -8.79 16.56
N ASP A 272 -15.14 -9.04 15.39
CA ASP A 272 -16.48 -9.60 15.19
C ASP A 272 -16.48 -11.13 15.14
N GLU A 273 -15.31 -11.77 15.11
CA GLU A 273 -15.14 -13.21 15.10
C GLU A 273 -14.32 -13.72 16.29
N PRO A 274 -14.83 -13.66 17.52
CA PRO A 274 -14.07 -14.01 18.73
C PRO A 274 -13.67 -15.48 18.81
N THR A 275 -14.18 -16.33 17.95
CA THR A 275 -13.80 -17.73 17.81
C THR A 275 -12.51 -17.92 17.03
N LEU A 276 -12.08 -16.95 16.24
CA LEU A 276 -10.84 -16.93 15.49
C LEU A 276 -9.70 -16.46 16.41
N ASP A 277 -9.07 -17.41 17.10
CA ASP A 277 -8.03 -17.13 18.09
C ASP A 277 -6.79 -16.48 17.51
N HIS A 278 -6.32 -16.94 16.35
CA HIS A 278 -5.17 -16.38 15.64
C HIS A 278 -5.10 -16.81 14.19
N ILE A 279 -4.33 -16.05 13.41
CA ILE A 279 -3.96 -16.37 12.03
C ILE A 279 -2.46 -16.21 11.82
N TRP A 280 -1.96 -16.88 10.78
CA TRP A 280 -0.66 -16.61 10.21
C TRP A 280 -0.81 -15.97 8.84
N ARG A 281 -0.12 -14.85 8.61
CA ARG A 281 -0.04 -14.17 7.33
C ARG A 281 1.37 -14.26 6.77
N TYR A 282 1.45 -14.46 5.45
CA TYR A 282 2.72 -14.45 4.72
C TYR A 282 2.54 -13.63 3.45
N SER A 283 3.57 -12.88 3.09
CA SER A 283 3.59 -12.20 1.80
C SER A 283 4.97 -12.25 1.16
N ALA A 284 4.97 -12.18 -0.17
CA ALA A 284 6.16 -11.96 -0.97
C ALA A 284 5.81 -10.99 -2.09
N SER A 285 6.65 -9.98 -2.31
CA SER A 285 6.41 -8.98 -3.34
C SER A 285 7.67 -8.56 -4.06
N PHE A 286 7.51 -8.14 -5.31
CA PHE A 286 8.55 -7.62 -6.17
C PHE A 286 8.10 -6.30 -6.77
N TYR A 287 8.97 -5.30 -6.72
CA TYR A 287 8.72 -3.94 -7.22
C TYR A 287 9.81 -3.59 -8.22
N ASN A 288 9.40 -3.01 -9.34
CA ASN A 288 10.34 -2.64 -10.39
C ASN A 288 9.93 -1.36 -11.12
N GLU A 289 10.93 -0.53 -11.42
CA GLU A 289 10.83 0.63 -12.30
C GLU A 289 11.70 0.41 -13.53
N HIS A 290 11.17 0.65 -14.71
CA HIS A 290 11.89 0.68 -15.96
C HIS A 290 11.70 2.02 -16.67
N VAL A 291 12.80 2.73 -16.90
CA VAL A 291 12.81 3.97 -17.68
C VAL A 291 12.81 3.62 -19.15
N ILE A 292 11.69 3.86 -19.85
CA ILE A 292 11.56 3.58 -21.29
C ILE A 292 12.31 4.65 -22.10
N ASN A 293 12.09 5.93 -21.74
CA ASN A 293 12.76 7.10 -22.30
C ASN A 293 12.57 8.30 -21.37
N GLU A 294 13.04 9.49 -21.76
CA GLU A 294 12.93 10.72 -20.94
C GLU A 294 11.48 11.12 -20.56
N GLY A 295 10.47 10.66 -21.32
CA GLY A 295 9.07 11.00 -21.10
C GLY A 295 8.21 9.87 -20.53
N TRP A 296 8.67 8.62 -20.54
CA TRP A 296 7.87 7.46 -20.18
C TRP A 296 8.60 6.52 -19.23
N ARG A 297 7.87 6.07 -18.21
CA ARG A 297 8.30 5.03 -17.26
C ARG A 297 7.26 3.92 -17.20
N PHE A 298 7.77 2.74 -16.90
CA PHE A 298 6.98 1.56 -16.61
C PHE A 298 7.28 1.10 -15.20
N TYR A 299 6.25 0.91 -14.41
CA TYR A 299 6.31 0.30 -13.08
C TYR A 299 5.52 -0.98 -13.09
N ASN A 300 6.02 -1.99 -12.40
CA ASN A 300 5.23 -3.17 -12.12
C ASN A 300 5.49 -3.65 -10.69
N THR A 301 4.45 -4.21 -10.09
CA THR A 301 4.47 -4.78 -8.75
C THR A 301 3.76 -6.12 -8.79
N PHE A 302 4.47 -7.16 -8.36
CA PHE A 302 3.92 -8.49 -8.16
C PHE A 302 3.80 -8.75 -6.67
N ILE A 303 2.66 -9.29 -6.21
CA ILE A 303 2.40 -9.62 -4.81
C ILE A 303 1.79 -11.01 -4.74
N TYR A 304 2.33 -11.83 -3.85
CA TYR A 304 1.73 -13.05 -3.34
C TYR A 304 1.36 -12.86 -1.89
N GLY A 305 0.16 -13.23 -1.51
CA GLY A 305 -0.34 -13.26 -0.14
C GLY A 305 -0.88 -14.64 0.23
N LEU A 306 -0.69 -15.02 1.47
CA LEU A 306 -1.27 -16.21 2.07
C LEU A 306 -1.73 -15.87 3.48
N VAL A 307 -2.96 -16.23 3.81
CA VAL A 307 -3.48 -16.24 5.19
C VAL A 307 -3.87 -17.65 5.55
N ASN A 308 -3.43 -18.12 6.69
CA ASN A 308 -3.81 -19.42 7.25
C ASN A 308 -4.70 -19.16 8.47
N PHE A 309 -5.99 -19.42 8.28
CA PHE A 309 -6.99 -19.39 9.34
C PHE A 309 -6.97 -20.74 10.06
N TYR A 310 -6.83 -20.73 11.38
CA TYR A 310 -6.86 -21.95 12.17
C TYR A 310 -8.31 -22.31 12.57
N ASP A 311 -9.19 -22.21 11.59
CA ASP A 311 -10.61 -22.56 11.65
C ASP A 311 -11.00 -23.50 10.50
N ASN A 312 -12.29 -23.54 10.14
CA ASN A 312 -12.80 -24.35 9.03
C ASN A 312 -12.42 -23.83 7.63
N THR A 313 -11.99 -22.58 7.50
CA THR A 313 -11.62 -21.95 6.23
C THR A 313 -10.26 -22.46 5.74
N GLY A 314 -9.33 -22.80 6.67
CA GLY A 314 -7.98 -23.24 6.32
C GLY A 314 -7.12 -22.11 5.75
N ALA A 315 -6.45 -22.34 4.61
CA ALA A 315 -5.54 -21.38 4.02
C ALA A 315 -6.11 -20.79 2.72
N LEU A 316 -6.06 -19.45 2.60
CA LEU A 316 -6.41 -18.72 1.40
C LEU A 316 -5.17 -18.08 0.77
N ASN A 317 -5.10 -18.13 -0.55
CA ASN A 317 -4.00 -17.59 -1.34
C ASN A 317 -4.49 -16.46 -2.24
N SER A 318 -3.62 -15.47 -2.46
CA SER A 318 -3.85 -14.37 -3.37
C SER A 318 -2.60 -14.05 -4.18
N PHE A 319 -2.80 -13.68 -5.45
CA PHE A 319 -1.77 -13.18 -6.34
C PHE A 319 -2.29 -11.91 -6.99
N SER A 320 -1.44 -10.89 -7.09
CA SER A 320 -1.73 -9.72 -7.89
C SER A 320 -0.49 -9.28 -8.69
N GLU A 321 -0.74 -8.78 -9.88
CA GLU A 321 0.22 -8.10 -10.73
C GLU A 321 -0.38 -6.73 -11.07
N GLU A 322 0.30 -5.68 -10.64
CA GLU A 322 -0.07 -4.30 -10.96
C GLU A 322 0.95 -3.74 -11.95
N PHE A 323 0.49 -2.96 -12.91
CA PHE A 323 1.34 -2.27 -13.85
C PHE A 323 0.91 -0.83 -14.09
N LEU A 324 1.89 0.03 -14.38
CA LEU A 324 1.67 1.43 -14.71
C LEU A 324 2.67 1.89 -15.78
N PHE A 325 2.15 2.30 -16.94
CA PHE A 325 2.87 3.11 -17.91
C PHE A 325 2.50 4.56 -17.68
N THR A 326 3.46 5.37 -17.29
CA THR A 326 3.20 6.77 -16.94
C THR A 326 4.09 7.73 -17.72
N SER A 327 3.50 8.87 -18.03
CA SER A 327 4.17 10.05 -18.56
C SER A 327 3.65 11.29 -17.85
N ASN A 328 4.15 12.47 -18.26
CA ASN A 328 3.67 13.73 -17.69
C ASN A 328 2.14 13.90 -17.76
N TRP A 329 1.49 13.38 -18.81
CA TRP A 329 0.07 13.61 -19.07
C TRP A 329 -0.78 12.36 -19.03
N HIS A 330 -0.17 11.18 -19.13
CA HIS A 330 -0.88 9.93 -19.34
C HIS A 330 -0.46 8.89 -18.32
N ASN A 331 -1.41 8.23 -17.69
CA ASN A 331 -1.24 7.02 -16.91
C ASN A 331 -2.10 5.92 -17.56
N ILE A 332 -1.48 4.86 -18.03
CA ILE A 332 -2.14 3.62 -18.48
C ILE A 332 -1.77 2.57 -17.44
N TRP A 333 -2.76 2.02 -16.78
CA TRP A 333 -2.53 1.16 -15.64
C TRP A 333 -3.48 -0.03 -15.63
N GLY A 334 -3.18 -1.02 -14.82
CA GLY A 334 -4.06 -2.15 -14.60
C GLY A 334 -3.60 -3.06 -13.49
N ARG A 335 -4.50 -3.99 -13.11
CA ARG A 335 -4.27 -5.01 -12.10
C ARG A 335 -4.86 -6.32 -12.57
N ILE A 336 -4.10 -7.40 -12.41
CA ILE A 336 -4.54 -8.77 -12.58
C ILE A 336 -4.54 -9.40 -11.20
N GLU A 337 -5.66 -9.91 -10.76
CA GLU A 337 -5.81 -10.56 -9.47
C GLU A 337 -6.29 -12.00 -9.66
N TYR A 338 -5.65 -12.91 -8.96
CA TYR A 338 -6.00 -14.32 -8.91
C TYR A 338 -5.95 -14.79 -7.46
N LEU A 339 -7.11 -14.98 -6.86
CA LEU A 339 -7.22 -15.20 -5.42
C LEU A 339 -8.32 -16.21 -5.09
N GLN A 340 -8.28 -16.70 -3.87
CA GLN A 340 -9.28 -17.60 -3.34
C GLN A 340 -10.35 -16.83 -2.56
N ARG A 341 -11.61 -17.24 -2.74
CA ARG A 341 -12.76 -16.82 -1.97
C ARG A 341 -13.56 -18.03 -1.56
N THR A 342 -14.24 -17.96 -0.44
CA THR A 342 -15.20 -18.98 0.00
C THR A 342 -16.63 -18.50 -0.23
N SER A 343 -17.57 -19.44 -0.33
CA SER A 343 -18.99 -19.09 -0.40
C SER A 343 -19.47 -18.38 0.87
N SER A 344 -18.88 -18.72 2.01
CA SER A 344 -19.19 -18.09 3.31
C SER A 344 -18.82 -16.62 3.33
N GLU A 345 -17.61 -16.25 2.86
CA GLU A 345 -17.16 -14.84 2.80
C GLU A 345 -18.04 -13.97 1.90
N LEU A 346 -18.59 -14.56 0.83
CA LEU A 346 -19.43 -13.87 -0.16
C LEU A 346 -20.93 -13.99 0.10
N ASP A 347 -21.35 -14.57 1.23
CA ASP A 347 -22.76 -14.86 1.57
C ASP A 347 -23.49 -15.57 0.41
N ILE A 348 -22.86 -16.62 -0.12
CA ILE A 348 -23.41 -17.48 -1.17
C ILE A 348 -23.83 -18.81 -0.54
N LEU A 349 -25.09 -19.20 -0.76
CA LEU A 349 -25.59 -20.48 -0.27
C LEU A 349 -24.86 -21.64 -0.95
N SER A 350 -24.15 -22.45 -0.17
CA SER A 350 -23.36 -23.59 -0.64
C SER A 350 -23.43 -24.78 0.33
N ALA A 351 -23.29 -25.99 -0.22
CA ALA A 351 -23.12 -27.20 0.59
C ALA A 351 -21.72 -27.30 1.24
N THR A 352 -20.74 -26.59 0.69
CA THR A 352 -19.35 -26.51 1.15
C THR A 352 -18.95 -25.05 1.35
N PRO A 353 -19.50 -24.33 2.37
CA PRO A 353 -19.39 -22.88 2.47
C PRO A 353 -17.94 -22.40 2.69
N PHE A 354 -17.07 -23.23 3.24
CA PHE A 354 -15.67 -22.90 3.55
C PHE A 354 -14.68 -23.45 2.52
N GLU A 355 -15.14 -24.12 1.45
CA GLU A 355 -14.26 -24.60 0.38
C GLU A 355 -13.74 -23.41 -0.44
N PRO A 356 -12.39 -23.25 -0.58
CA PRO A 356 -11.82 -22.14 -1.33
C PRO A 356 -11.98 -22.32 -2.85
N HIS A 357 -12.51 -21.32 -3.52
CA HIS A 357 -12.67 -21.25 -4.97
C HIS A 357 -11.82 -20.13 -5.56
N TRP A 358 -11.16 -20.39 -6.68
CA TRP A 358 -10.37 -19.39 -7.37
C TRP A 358 -11.25 -18.45 -8.17
N VAL A 359 -11.03 -17.15 -7.98
CA VAL A 359 -11.61 -16.05 -8.76
C VAL A 359 -10.49 -15.26 -9.43
N THR A 360 -10.81 -14.64 -10.56
CA THR A 360 -9.87 -13.77 -11.29
C THR A 360 -10.54 -12.45 -11.58
N ALA A 361 -9.86 -11.34 -11.30
CA ALA A 361 -10.28 -10.01 -11.72
C ALA A 361 -9.22 -9.38 -12.62
N LEU A 362 -9.66 -8.80 -13.76
CA LEU A 362 -8.81 -8.09 -14.70
C LEU A 362 -9.27 -6.65 -14.78
N THR A 363 -8.46 -5.73 -14.25
CA THR A 363 -8.72 -4.28 -14.28
C THR A 363 -7.77 -3.60 -15.25
N VAL A 364 -8.31 -2.73 -16.10
CA VAL A 364 -7.54 -1.81 -16.93
C VAL A 364 -8.07 -0.40 -16.75
N GLY A 365 -7.20 0.56 -16.64
CA GLY A 365 -7.55 1.95 -16.43
C GLY A 365 -6.66 2.92 -17.20
N TYR A 366 -7.19 4.11 -17.38
CA TYR A 366 -6.50 5.22 -18.00
C TYR A 366 -6.83 6.52 -17.27
N THR A 367 -5.81 7.33 -17.01
CA THR A 367 -5.98 8.67 -16.42
C THR A 367 -5.22 9.68 -17.28
N TYR A 368 -5.92 10.75 -17.68
CA TYR A 368 -5.33 11.92 -18.33
C TYR A 368 -5.22 13.07 -17.35
N ASN A 369 -4.01 13.60 -17.13
CA ASN A 369 -3.76 14.73 -16.25
C ASN A 369 -4.20 16.02 -16.92
N LEU A 370 -5.38 16.53 -16.57
CA LEU A 370 -5.99 17.73 -17.13
C LEU A 370 -5.22 19.00 -16.73
N LEU A 371 -4.75 19.04 -15.48
CA LEU A 371 -4.02 20.15 -14.90
C LEU A 371 -2.80 19.63 -14.14
N LYS A 372 -1.71 20.36 -14.22
CA LYS A 372 -0.49 20.10 -13.47
C LYS A 372 0.07 21.41 -12.93
N TRP A 373 0.53 21.36 -11.71
CA TRP A 373 1.27 22.45 -11.07
C TRP A 373 2.50 21.88 -10.36
N LYS A 374 3.32 22.72 -9.78
CA LYS A 374 4.61 22.31 -9.20
C LYS A 374 4.47 21.16 -8.20
N ASP A 375 3.46 21.21 -7.36
CA ASP A 375 3.30 20.34 -6.19
C ASP A 375 2.08 19.40 -6.34
N GLY A 376 1.51 19.23 -7.56
CA GLY A 376 0.35 18.33 -7.75
C GLY A 376 -0.19 18.24 -9.16
N LYS A 377 -1.22 17.44 -9.32
CA LYS A 377 -1.94 17.20 -10.57
C LYS A 377 -3.43 16.94 -10.33
N PHE A 378 -4.22 17.20 -11.34
CA PHE A 378 -5.64 16.87 -11.39
C PHE A 378 -5.93 16.13 -12.68
N GLY A 379 -6.51 14.95 -12.59
CA GLY A 379 -6.72 14.06 -13.71
C GLY A 379 -8.17 13.63 -13.85
N LEU A 380 -8.54 13.23 -15.07
CA LEU A 380 -9.78 12.54 -15.41
C LEU A 380 -9.42 11.13 -15.82
N GLY A 381 -10.06 10.15 -15.25
CA GLY A 381 -9.78 8.74 -15.52
C GLY A 381 -11.04 7.89 -15.65
N ALA A 382 -10.83 6.70 -16.19
CA ALA A 382 -11.82 5.65 -16.26
C ALA A 382 -11.13 4.29 -16.15
N SER A 383 -11.86 3.29 -15.64
CA SER A 383 -11.42 1.90 -15.59
C SER A 383 -12.56 0.95 -15.91
N LEU A 384 -12.17 -0.25 -16.31
CA LEU A 384 -13.04 -1.40 -16.50
C LEU A 384 -12.44 -2.60 -15.77
N THR A 385 -13.27 -3.33 -15.04
CA THR A 385 -12.90 -4.59 -14.37
C THR A 385 -13.80 -5.70 -14.89
N LYS A 386 -13.18 -6.81 -15.30
CA LYS A 386 -13.88 -8.04 -15.69
C LYS A 386 -13.51 -9.15 -14.74
N ASP A 387 -14.53 -9.70 -14.06
CA ASP A 387 -14.36 -10.82 -13.17
C ASP A 387 -14.66 -12.13 -13.88
N PHE A 388 -13.92 -13.18 -13.52
CA PHE A 388 -14.12 -14.56 -14.00
C PHE A 388 -14.33 -15.44 -12.78
N LEU A 389 -15.52 -16.01 -12.71
CA LEU A 389 -16.02 -16.72 -11.55
C LEU A 389 -16.03 -18.22 -11.72
N PRO A 390 -15.81 -19.00 -10.66
CA PRO A 390 -16.09 -20.43 -10.65
C PRO A 390 -17.58 -20.67 -10.83
N THR A 391 -17.95 -21.86 -11.29
CA THR A 391 -19.34 -22.23 -11.56
C THR A 391 -20.26 -21.98 -10.36
N ASP A 392 -19.76 -22.24 -9.16
CA ASP A 392 -20.53 -22.15 -7.92
C ASP A 392 -20.92 -20.71 -7.53
N PHE A 393 -20.21 -19.71 -8.06
CA PHE A 393 -20.50 -18.28 -7.79
C PHE A 393 -21.32 -17.64 -8.92
N ARG A 394 -21.27 -18.18 -10.15
CA ARG A 394 -21.87 -17.55 -11.34
C ARG A 394 -23.35 -17.27 -11.21
N ASP A 395 -24.10 -18.17 -10.60
CA ASP A 395 -25.56 -17.99 -10.47
C ASP A 395 -25.88 -16.77 -9.58
N SER A 396 -25.10 -16.55 -8.52
CA SER A 396 -25.27 -15.42 -7.61
C SER A 396 -24.88 -14.08 -8.25
N TYR A 397 -23.93 -14.06 -9.19
CA TYR A 397 -23.46 -12.87 -9.88
C TYR A 397 -24.10 -12.65 -11.26
N GLY A 398 -24.92 -13.57 -11.74
CA GLY A 398 -25.51 -13.50 -13.08
C GLY A 398 -24.52 -13.85 -14.21
N GLY A 399 -23.39 -14.46 -13.89
CA GLY A 399 -22.32 -14.82 -14.84
C GLY A 399 -20.96 -14.32 -14.40
N ASP A 400 -20.15 -13.93 -15.36
CA ASP A 400 -18.88 -13.23 -15.15
C ASP A 400 -19.13 -11.72 -15.25
N PRO A 401 -19.21 -10.95 -14.14
CA PRO A 401 -19.67 -9.57 -14.18
C PRO A 401 -18.63 -8.59 -14.77
N LEU A 402 -19.11 -7.45 -15.24
CA LEU A 402 -18.33 -6.33 -15.72
C LEU A 402 -18.63 -5.09 -14.87
N SER A 403 -17.58 -4.42 -14.40
CA SER A 403 -17.66 -3.16 -13.67
C SER A 403 -16.95 -2.05 -14.43
N GLY A 404 -17.43 -0.83 -14.29
CA GLY A 404 -16.81 0.35 -14.88
C GLY A 404 -16.81 1.52 -13.91
N LYS A 405 -15.77 2.34 -13.97
CA LYS A 405 -15.63 3.52 -13.12
C LYS A 405 -15.19 4.72 -13.94
N ILE A 406 -15.74 5.88 -13.62
CA ILE A 406 -15.29 7.18 -14.14
C ILE A 406 -14.91 8.02 -12.92
N PHE A 407 -13.76 8.66 -12.95
CA PHE A 407 -13.29 9.38 -11.78
C PHE A 407 -12.49 10.64 -12.13
N LEU A 408 -12.46 11.56 -11.17
CA LEU A 408 -11.49 12.64 -11.09
C LEU A 408 -10.49 12.29 -10.00
N GLN A 409 -9.20 12.46 -10.28
CA GLN A 409 -8.11 12.27 -9.33
C GLN A 409 -7.45 13.59 -8.98
N LEU A 410 -7.33 13.90 -7.71
CA LEU A 410 -6.55 15.00 -7.17
C LEU A 410 -5.38 14.42 -6.39
N GLU A 411 -4.16 14.68 -6.83
CA GLU A 411 -2.94 14.22 -6.18
C GLU A 411 -1.99 15.39 -6.00
N GLY A 412 -1.38 15.48 -4.81
CA GLY A 412 -0.39 16.52 -4.54
C GLY A 412 0.57 16.14 -3.44
N MET A 413 1.83 16.57 -3.59
CA MET A 413 2.86 16.44 -2.57
C MET A 413 3.67 17.72 -2.52
N LYS A 414 3.80 18.28 -1.32
CA LYS A 414 4.59 19.46 -1.09
C LYS A 414 5.48 19.30 0.12
N MET A 415 6.75 19.59 -0.09
CA MET A 415 7.77 19.57 0.96
C MET A 415 8.33 20.95 1.21
N TRP A 416 8.52 21.27 2.48
CA TRP A 416 9.21 22.47 2.95
C TRP A 416 10.41 22.04 3.77
N ASN A 417 11.60 22.46 3.34
CA ASN A 417 12.86 22.22 4.04
C ASN A 417 13.29 23.51 4.72
N PHE A 418 13.50 23.47 6.01
CA PHE A 418 13.96 24.57 6.85
C PHE A 418 15.38 24.28 7.29
N SER A 419 16.39 24.67 6.51
CA SER A 419 17.77 24.65 6.97
C SER A 419 18.01 25.86 7.85
N SER A 420 18.51 25.66 9.09
CA SER A 420 19.06 26.75 9.87
C SER A 420 20.44 27.13 9.28
N ALA A 421 20.44 27.82 8.15
CA ALA A 421 21.64 28.41 7.61
C ALA A 421 22.08 29.57 8.50
N ARG A 422 22.80 29.26 9.57
CA ARG A 422 23.79 30.12 10.17
C ARG A 422 25.14 29.44 10.07
N SER A 423 25.67 29.30 8.87
CA SER A 423 27.11 29.30 8.70
C SER A 423 27.52 30.76 8.52
N GLU A 424 28.02 31.38 9.58
CA GLU A 424 28.96 32.44 9.42
C GLU A 424 30.12 31.86 8.59
N MET A 425 30.17 32.19 7.30
CA MET A 425 31.39 31.98 6.54
C MET A 425 32.50 32.76 7.27
N PRO A 426 33.64 32.12 7.61
CA PRO A 426 34.79 32.84 8.08
C PRO A 426 35.10 33.91 7.04
N LYS A 427 35.11 35.18 7.41
CA LYS A 427 35.67 36.26 6.60
C LYS A 427 37.09 35.84 6.25
N MET A 428 37.33 35.49 4.99
CA MET A 428 38.70 35.41 4.50
C MET A 428 39.29 36.81 4.63
N ASN A 429 40.24 36.96 5.57
CA ASN A 429 41.07 38.11 5.67
C ASN A 429 41.82 38.25 4.34
N GLU A 430 41.50 39.28 3.58
CA GLU A 430 42.41 39.85 2.59
C GLU A 430 43.65 40.33 3.33
N HIS A 431 44.69 39.54 3.32
CA HIS A 431 46.04 40.06 3.57
C HIS A 431 46.70 40.27 2.23
N SER A 432 46.78 41.57 1.94
CA SER A 432 47.72 42.19 1.04
C SER A 432 49.14 41.65 1.17
N HIS A 433 49.75 41.22 0.07
CA HIS A 433 51.07 41.71 -0.42
C HIS A 433 51.24 41.31 -1.87
#